data_d352b8d58cf2807e4b29e3e0dac2fd64
#
_entry.id   d352b8d58cf2807e4b29e3e0dac2fd64
#
_cell.length_a   1.000
_cell.length_b   1.000
_cell.length_c   1.000
_cell.angle_alpha   90.00
_cell.angle_beta   90.00
_cell.angle_gamma   90.00
#
_symmetry.space_group_name_H-M   'P 1'
#
loop_
_entity.id
_entity.type
_entity.pdbx_description
1 polymer ?
#
loop_
_entity_poly.entity_id
_entity_poly.type
_entity_poly.pdbx_seq_one_letter_code
_entity_poly.pdbx_strand_id
1 'polypeptide(L)'
;MKYEVLHGSFFYKKEKPVFNNISFSVDEGKILAILGPNGAGKTTLLKCMFGFLKWKEGKAIFDGKDISTIPVNVFFRQVSYVPQSHTVTFPCSVFETVLLGRSPYLNMFSLPDELDQQYALEAMQLCGIEHLKEQNINEISGGELQLVYIARALCSNPKVLILDEAETGLDMANQIVVLDLLKRLSKEKGLMIIFNTHYPQHALDIADQTLLLSKEGTSLFGNTDEILTEENLSRVFHVPVIQLEKKMNGKTYHSLIAVSKNESI
;
A
#
# COMPACT_ATOMS: atom_id res chain seq x y z
N MET A 1 -5.44 -11.03 -14.02
CA MET A 1 -6.14 -9.84 -13.44
C MET A 1 -5.20 -8.64 -13.48
N LYS A 2 -5.72 -7.42 -13.70
CA LYS A 2 -4.93 -6.20 -13.85
C LYS A 2 -5.62 -5.00 -13.21
N TYR A 3 -4.86 -4.12 -12.59
CA TYR A 3 -5.30 -2.80 -12.14
C TYR A 3 -4.58 -1.72 -12.96
N GLU A 4 -5.32 -0.76 -13.52
CA GLU A 4 -4.75 0.26 -14.42
C GLU A 4 -5.28 1.64 -14.08
N VAL A 5 -4.43 2.64 -14.22
CA VAL A 5 -4.82 4.05 -14.25
C VAL A 5 -4.44 4.59 -15.63
N LEU A 6 -5.38 5.20 -16.31
CA LEU A 6 -5.21 5.76 -17.66
C LEU A 6 -5.42 7.26 -17.63
N HIS A 7 -4.36 8.01 -17.95
CA HIS A 7 -4.36 9.48 -18.09
C HIS A 7 -4.98 10.21 -16.89
N GLY A 8 -4.74 9.68 -15.66
CA GLY A 8 -5.30 10.19 -14.43
C GLY A 8 -4.78 11.57 -14.08
N SER A 9 -5.68 12.55 -13.90
CA SER A 9 -5.36 13.88 -13.42
C SER A 9 -6.29 14.27 -12.28
N PHE A 10 -5.74 14.96 -11.28
CA PHE A 10 -6.53 15.47 -10.16
C PHE A 10 -6.01 16.83 -9.67
N PHE A 11 -6.94 17.71 -9.33
CA PHE A 11 -6.69 19.01 -8.71
C PHE A 11 -7.85 19.39 -7.78
N TYR A 12 -7.51 19.95 -6.63
CA TYR A 12 -8.50 20.58 -5.75
C TYR A 12 -8.89 21.97 -6.26
N LYS A 13 -7.90 22.73 -6.79
CA LYS A 13 -8.07 24.00 -7.47
C LYS A 13 -7.47 23.88 -8.86
N LYS A 14 -8.18 24.36 -9.89
CA LYS A 14 -7.83 24.19 -11.31
C LYS A 14 -6.41 24.65 -11.66
N GLU A 15 -5.91 25.64 -10.95
CA GLU A 15 -4.60 26.27 -11.18
C GLU A 15 -3.43 25.48 -10.54
N LYS A 16 -3.71 24.49 -9.69
CA LYS A 16 -2.67 23.72 -9.00
C LYS A 16 -2.99 22.22 -9.05
N PRO A 17 -2.51 21.52 -10.08
CA PRO A 17 -2.67 20.07 -10.14
C PRO A 17 -1.92 19.41 -8.98
N VAL A 18 -2.55 18.38 -8.39
CA VAL A 18 -1.90 17.47 -7.44
C VAL A 18 -1.04 16.49 -8.22
N PHE A 19 -1.59 15.98 -9.31
CA PHE A 19 -0.88 15.18 -10.32
C PHE A 19 -1.59 15.31 -11.67
N ASN A 20 -0.83 15.10 -12.74
CA ASN A 20 -1.31 15.31 -14.10
C ASN A 20 -0.88 14.15 -15.01
N ASN A 21 -1.83 13.63 -15.79
CA ASN A 21 -1.61 12.63 -16.84
C ASN A 21 -0.86 11.37 -16.36
N ILE A 22 -1.20 10.86 -15.18
CA ILE A 22 -0.58 9.64 -14.63
C ILE A 22 -1.16 8.42 -15.34
N SER A 23 -0.27 7.54 -15.83
CA SER A 23 -0.67 6.24 -16.36
C SER A 23 0.25 5.15 -15.84
N PHE A 24 -0.33 4.07 -15.34
CA PHE A 24 0.41 2.89 -14.88
C PHE A 24 -0.50 1.66 -14.87
N SER A 25 0.11 0.50 -14.77
CA SER A 25 -0.61 -0.76 -14.62
C SER A 25 0.13 -1.73 -13.71
N VAL A 26 -0.63 -2.53 -12.96
CA VAL A 26 -0.12 -3.56 -12.07
C VAL A 26 -0.81 -4.87 -12.40
N ASP A 27 -0.05 -5.94 -12.51
CA ASP A 27 -0.56 -7.28 -12.75
C ASP A 27 -0.68 -8.08 -11.44
N GLU A 28 -1.45 -9.15 -11.49
CA GLU A 28 -1.60 -10.13 -10.41
C GLU A 28 -0.24 -10.65 -9.94
N GLY A 29 -0.06 -10.78 -8.63
CA GLY A 29 1.19 -11.25 -8.02
C GLY A 29 2.34 -10.25 -8.13
N LYS A 30 2.07 -8.98 -8.47
CA LYS A 30 3.05 -7.91 -8.53
C LYS A 30 2.87 -6.89 -7.41
N ILE A 31 3.97 -6.27 -7.03
CA ILE A 31 4.03 -5.21 -6.03
C ILE A 31 4.37 -3.89 -6.72
N LEU A 32 3.47 -2.91 -6.60
CA LEU A 32 3.71 -1.51 -7.01
C LEU A 32 3.98 -0.65 -5.78
N ALA A 33 5.09 0.05 -5.76
CA ALA A 33 5.33 1.15 -4.83
C ALA A 33 4.89 2.48 -5.45
N ILE A 34 4.09 3.27 -4.72
CA ILE A 34 3.84 4.68 -5.03
C ILE A 34 4.74 5.49 -4.10
N LEU A 35 5.81 6.04 -4.65
CA LEU A 35 6.86 6.73 -3.92
C LEU A 35 6.83 8.23 -4.21
N GLY A 36 7.18 9.03 -3.23
CA GLY A 36 7.34 10.48 -3.38
C GLY A 36 7.36 11.19 -2.04
N PRO A 37 7.82 12.44 -2.00
CA PRO A 37 7.88 13.24 -0.78
C PRO A 37 6.48 13.52 -0.20
N ASN A 38 6.44 13.96 1.05
CA ASN A 38 5.19 14.39 1.67
C ASN A 38 4.57 15.55 0.88
N GLY A 39 3.27 15.42 0.60
CA GLY A 39 2.53 16.39 -0.23
C GLY A 39 2.60 16.15 -1.74
N ALA A 40 3.26 15.10 -2.23
CA ALA A 40 3.27 14.73 -3.66
C ALA A 40 1.94 14.15 -4.19
N GLY A 41 0.94 13.97 -3.31
CA GLY A 41 -0.38 13.51 -3.74
C GLY A 41 -0.62 12.01 -3.65
N LYS A 42 0.26 11.22 -3.02
CA LYS A 42 0.15 9.76 -2.89
C LYS A 42 -1.23 9.32 -2.36
N THR A 43 -1.62 9.79 -1.18
CA THR A 43 -2.94 9.46 -0.58
C THR A 43 -4.11 9.96 -1.45
N THR A 44 -3.94 11.11 -2.14
CA THR A 44 -4.97 11.61 -3.08
C THR A 44 -5.12 10.67 -4.27
N LEU A 45 -4.01 10.15 -4.81
CA LEU A 45 -4.01 9.15 -5.87
C LEU A 45 -4.73 7.88 -5.44
N LEU A 46 -4.40 7.35 -4.24
CA LEU A 46 -5.12 6.19 -3.69
C LEU A 46 -6.63 6.46 -3.57
N LYS A 47 -7.04 7.63 -3.07
CA LYS A 47 -8.46 8.00 -2.98
C LYS A 47 -9.15 8.03 -4.34
N CYS A 48 -8.46 8.50 -5.40
CA CYS A 48 -8.98 8.43 -6.76
C CYS A 48 -9.07 6.98 -7.27
N MET A 49 -8.09 6.14 -6.97
CA MET A 49 -8.08 4.72 -7.32
C MET A 49 -9.23 3.94 -6.66
N PHE A 50 -9.61 4.30 -5.43
CA PHE A 50 -10.78 3.71 -4.75
C PHE A 50 -12.13 4.30 -5.19
N GLY A 51 -12.13 5.37 -5.99
CA GLY A 51 -13.36 6.08 -6.33
C GLY A 51 -13.90 6.99 -5.22
N PHE A 52 -13.15 7.17 -4.10
CA PHE A 52 -13.51 8.14 -3.05
C PHE A 52 -13.37 9.59 -3.53
N LEU A 53 -12.46 9.83 -4.47
CA LEU A 53 -12.35 11.09 -5.20
C LEU A 53 -12.55 10.81 -6.69
N LYS A 54 -13.39 11.62 -7.32
CA LYS A 54 -13.63 11.52 -8.76
C LYS A 54 -12.44 12.10 -9.52
N TRP A 55 -11.90 11.32 -10.46
CA TRP A 55 -10.90 11.80 -11.41
C TRP A 55 -11.40 13.06 -12.12
N LYS A 56 -10.53 14.02 -12.33
CA LYS A 56 -10.82 15.20 -13.15
C LYS A 56 -10.67 14.89 -14.64
N GLU A 57 -9.66 14.10 -14.95
CA GLU A 57 -9.42 13.50 -16.26
C GLU A 57 -8.90 12.08 -16.07
N GLY A 58 -9.12 11.24 -17.06
CA GLY A 58 -8.73 9.83 -16.99
C GLY A 58 -9.65 8.97 -16.15
N LYS A 59 -9.19 7.77 -15.83
CA LYS A 59 -9.96 6.77 -15.07
C LYS A 59 -9.07 5.68 -14.48
N ALA A 60 -9.62 4.94 -13.52
CA ALA A 60 -9.05 3.68 -13.05
C ALA A 60 -9.87 2.50 -13.59
N ILE A 61 -9.19 1.44 -13.97
CA ILE A 61 -9.75 0.22 -14.54
C ILE A 61 -9.31 -0.94 -13.66
N PHE A 62 -10.25 -1.77 -13.26
CA PHE A 62 -9.99 -3.01 -12.57
C PHE A 62 -10.52 -4.18 -13.38
N ASP A 63 -9.61 -5.07 -13.76
CA ASP A 63 -9.90 -6.27 -14.59
C ASP A 63 -10.75 -5.94 -15.83
N GLY A 64 -10.32 -4.90 -16.57
CA GLY A 64 -10.96 -4.43 -17.82
C GLY A 64 -12.22 -3.58 -17.63
N LYS A 65 -12.68 -3.34 -16.40
CA LYS A 65 -13.87 -2.53 -16.09
C LYS A 65 -13.50 -1.22 -15.42
N ASP A 66 -14.11 -0.12 -15.87
CA ASP A 66 -14.00 1.15 -15.17
C ASP A 66 -14.56 1.02 -13.75
N ILE A 67 -13.77 1.38 -12.73
CA ILE A 67 -14.16 1.22 -11.31
C ILE A 67 -15.45 1.98 -10.98
N SER A 68 -15.73 3.09 -11.67
CA SER A 68 -16.95 3.88 -11.46
C SER A 68 -18.23 3.14 -11.87
N THR A 69 -18.10 2.06 -12.64
CA THR A 69 -19.23 1.22 -13.10
C THR A 69 -19.41 -0.03 -12.24
N ILE A 70 -18.48 -0.32 -11.35
CA ILE A 70 -18.54 -1.50 -10.48
C ILE A 70 -19.33 -1.15 -9.21
N PRO A 71 -20.34 -1.94 -8.82
CA PRO A 71 -21.03 -1.74 -7.54
C PRO A 71 -20.05 -1.75 -6.37
N VAL A 72 -20.19 -0.81 -5.44
CA VAL A 72 -19.25 -0.57 -4.33
C VAL A 72 -18.96 -1.84 -3.53
N ASN A 73 -19.99 -2.60 -3.17
CA ASN A 73 -19.84 -3.86 -2.44
C ASN A 73 -19.08 -4.93 -3.26
N VAL A 74 -19.26 -4.98 -4.57
CA VAL A 74 -18.54 -5.91 -5.46
C VAL A 74 -17.06 -5.52 -5.56
N PHE A 75 -16.78 -4.22 -5.65
CA PHE A 75 -15.41 -3.71 -5.70
C PHE A 75 -14.66 -4.01 -4.39
N PHE A 76 -15.24 -3.69 -3.23
CA PHE A 76 -14.60 -3.90 -1.93
C PHE A 76 -14.53 -5.36 -1.45
N ARG A 77 -15.19 -6.29 -2.13
CA ARG A 77 -14.91 -7.73 -1.97
C ARG A 77 -13.59 -8.18 -2.62
N GLN A 78 -13.09 -7.41 -3.59
CA GLN A 78 -11.90 -7.76 -4.37
C GLN A 78 -10.70 -6.84 -4.07
N VAL A 79 -10.95 -5.62 -3.58
CA VAL A 79 -9.91 -4.63 -3.30
C VAL A 79 -10.03 -4.20 -1.84
N SER A 80 -8.99 -4.45 -1.06
CA SER A 80 -8.94 -4.06 0.36
C SER A 80 -7.95 -2.95 0.60
N TYR A 81 -8.20 -2.15 1.63
CA TYR A 81 -7.42 -0.98 1.98
C TYR A 81 -6.96 -1.00 3.43
N VAL A 82 -5.69 -0.70 3.64
CA VAL A 82 -5.10 -0.45 4.95
C VAL A 82 -4.72 1.03 5.04
N PRO A 83 -5.39 1.84 5.87
CA PRO A 83 -5.12 3.27 5.99
C PRO A 83 -3.84 3.54 6.81
N GLN A 84 -3.26 4.75 6.65
CA GLN A 84 -2.07 5.20 7.34
C GLN A 84 -2.24 5.32 8.86
N SER A 85 -3.41 5.76 9.31
CA SER A 85 -3.71 5.96 10.73
C SER A 85 -4.93 5.18 11.15
N HIS A 86 -4.87 4.63 12.34
CA HIS A 86 -5.93 3.85 12.93
C HIS A 86 -6.38 4.53 14.22
N THR A 87 -7.64 4.91 14.27
CA THR A 87 -8.26 5.39 15.50
C THR A 87 -9.10 4.24 16.07
N VAL A 88 -8.63 3.67 17.16
CA VAL A 88 -9.41 2.68 17.90
C VAL A 88 -10.45 3.43 18.72
N THR A 89 -11.72 3.33 18.32
CA THR A 89 -12.81 4.09 18.95
C THR A 89 -13.52 3.27 20.04
N PHE A 90 -13.50 1.95 19.92
CA PHE A 90 -14.17 1.04 20.84
C PHE A 90 -13.25 -0.09 21.27
N PRO A 91 -13.30 -0.50 22.55
CA PRO A 91 -12.58 -1.69 22.99
C PRO A 91 -13.21 -2.93 22.38
N CYS A 92 -12.46 -3.64 21.54
CA CYS A 92 -12.84 -4.92 20.94
C CYS A 92 -11.62 -5.83 20.91
N SER A 93 -11.85 -7.14 20.78
CA SER A 93 -10.76 -8.10 20.63
C SER A 93 -10.08 -7.94 19.26
N VAL A 94 -8.86 -8.45 19.16
CA VAL A 94 -8.13 -8.55 17.89
C VAL A 94 -8.96 -9.36 16.88
N PHE A 95 -9.56 -10.48 17.33
CA PHE A 95 -10.41 -11.30 16.47
C PHE A 95 -11.61 -10.53 15.90
N GLU A 96 -12.37 -9.83 16.77
CA GLU A 96 -13.50 -9.02 16.34
C GLU A 96 -13.07 -7.94 15.33
N THR A 97 -11.91 -7.31 15.56
CA THR A 97 -11.35 -6.31 14.65
C THR A 97 -11.04 -6.91 13.27
N VAL A 98 -10.43 -8.09 13.22
CA VAL A 98 -10.14 -8.79 11.97
C VAL A 98 -11.42 -9.20 11.25
N LEU A 99 -12.41 -9.70 12.01
CA LEU A 99 -13.71 -10.14 11.49
C LEU A 99 -14.49 -9.00 10.80
N LEU A 100 -14.29 -7.74 11.21
CA LEU A 100 -14.85 -6.57 10.50
C LEU A 100 -14.44 -6.52 9.01
N GLY A 101 -13.37 -7.18 8.61
CA GLY A 101 -12.96 -7.33 7.22
C GLY A 101 -14.00 -8.06 6.35
N ARG A 102 -14.95 -8.79 6.94
CA ARG A 102 -16.06 -9.46 6.25
C ARG A 102 -17.23 -8.53 5.90
N SER A 103 -17.21 -7.28 6.38
CA SER A 103 -18.30 -6.30 6.15
C SER A 103 -18.82 -6.21 4.70
N PRO A 104 -17.99 -6.31 3.63
CA PRO A 104 -18.49 -6.27 2.25
C PRO A 104 -19.39 -7.45 1.86
N TYR A 105 -19.40 -8.54 2.66
CA TYR A 105 -20.20 -9.74 2.42
C TYR A 105 -21.48 -9.77 3.24
N LEU A 106 -21.55 -8.95 4.30
CA LEU A 106 -22.67 -8.94 5.23
C LEU A 106 -23.77 -7.96 4.76
N ASN A 107 -25.03 -8.33 4.99
CA ASN A 107 -26.14 -7.40 4.88
C ASN A 107 -26.27 -6.57 6.17
N MET A 108 -27.02 -5.49 6.13
CA MET A 108 -27.15 -4.54 7.25
C MET A 108 -27.55 -5.16 8.60
N PHE A 109 -28.26 -6.29 8.58
CA PHE A 109 -28.76 -6.97 9.78
C PHE A 109 -28.21 -8.40 9.96
N SER A 110 -27.24 -8.80 9.13
CA SER A 110 -26.62 -10.12 9.26
C SER A 110 -25.43 -10.07 10.23
N LEU A 111 -25.31 -11.11 11.05
CA LEU A 111 -24.09 -11.36 11.82
C LEU A 111 -23.14 -12.26 11.01
N PRO A 112 -21.82 -12.13 11.26
CA PRO A 112 -20.84 -13.05 10.68
C PRO A 112 -21.17 -14.51 11.04
N ASP A 113 -21.07 -15.41 10.07
CA ASP A 113 -21.27 -16.83 10.24
C ASP A 113 -19.95 -17.59 10.53
N GLU A 114 -20.01 -18.93 10.62
CA GLU A 114 -18.83 -19.77 10.88
C GLU A 114 -17.79 -19.65 9.77
N LEU A 115 -18.20 -19.49 8.52
CA LEU A 115 -17.30 -19.31 7.39
C LEU A 115 -16.57 -17.95 7.47
N ASP A 116 -17.26 -16.89 7.87
CA ASP A 116 -16.65 -15.58 8.10
C ASP A 116 -15.61 -15.63 9.23
N GLN A 117 -15.90 -16.37 10.31
CA GLN A 117 -14.96 -16.58 11.41
C GLN A 117 -13.73 -17.37 10.96
N GLN A 118 -13.90 -18.36 10.10
CA GLN A 118 -12.79 -19.11 9.52
C GLN A 118 -11.86 -18.19 8.69
N TYR A 119 -12.41 -17.33 7.83
CA TYR A 119 -11.61 -16.34 7.09
C TYR A 119 -10.83 -15.41 8.02
N ALA A 120 -11.42 -15.01 9.14
CA ALA A 120 -10.72 -14.19 10.13
C ALA A 120 -9.54 -14.93 10.76
N LEU A 121 -9.70 -16.19 11.15
CA LEU A 121 -8.62 -17.02 11.69
C LEU A 121 -7.51 -17.26 10.67
N GLU A 122 -7.85 -17.59 9.43
CA GLU A 122 -6.87 -17.75 8.34
C GLU A 122 -6.07 -16.47 8.10
N ALA A 123 -6.73 -15.31 8.11
CA ALA A 123 -6.05 -14.01 7.96
C ALA A 123 -5.10 -13.73 9.14
N MET A 124 -5.50 -14.06 10.37
CA MET A 124 -4.65 -13.92 11.56
C MET A 124 -3.42 -14.84 11.48
N GLN A 125 -3.59 -16.09 11.02
CA GLN A 125 -2.49 -17.05 10.82
C GLN A 125 -1.50 -16.54 9.75
N LEU A 126 -2.01 -16.00 8.63
CA LEU A 126 -1.19 -15.41 7.58
C LEU A 126 -0.31 -14.26 8.11
N CYS A 127 -0.83 -13.48 9.04
CA CYS A 127 -0.11 -12.36 9.66
C CYS A 127 0.71 -12.78 10.90
N GLY A 128 0.61 -14.03 11.38
CA GLY A 128 1.33 -14.53 12.56
C GLY A 128 0.83 -13.97 13.89
N ILE A 129 -0.43 -13.53 13.95
CA ILE A 129 -1.03 -12.88 15.13
C ILE A 129 -2.15 -13.69 15.78
N GLU A 130 -2.25 -14.99 15.51
CA GLU A 130 -3.29 -15.85 16.08
C GLU A 130 -3.26 -15.86 17.63
N HIS A 131 -2.06 -15.77 18.21
CA HIS A 131 -1.85 -15.73 19.66
C HIS A 131 -2.44 -14.47 20.34
N LEU A 132 -2.79 -13.43 19.57
CA LEU A 132 -3.40 -12.19 20.07
C LEU A 132 -4.93 -12.23 20.04
N LYS A 133 -5.54 -13.33 19.59
CA LYS A 133 -6.97 -13.44 19.25
C LYS A 133 -7.90 -12.82 20.29
N GLU A 134 -7.70 -13.13 21.56
CA GLU A 134 -8.55 -12.72 22.68
C GLU A 134 -8.09 -11.38 23.32
N GLN A 135 -6.95 -10.83 22.90
CA GLN A 135 -6.43 -9.60 23.49
C GLN A 135 -7.23 -8.38 23.02
N ASN A 136 -7.31 -7.37 23.86
CA ASN A 136 -7.93 -6.10 23.49
C ASN A 136 -7.00 -5.34 22.53
N ILE A 137 -7.56 -4.80 21.46
CA ILE A 137 -6.80 -4.06 20.44
C ILE A 137 -6.05 -2.83 21.02
N ASN A 138 -6.48 -2.30 22.15
CA ASN A 138 -5.81 -1.17 22.83
C ASN A 138 -4.61 -1.59 23.70
N GLU A 139 -4.39 -2.91 23.89
CA GLU A 139 -3.36 -3.46 24.79
C GLU A 139 -2.17 -4.06 24.02
N ILE A 140 -2.22 -4.06 22.69
CA ILE A 140 -1.16 -4.59 21.83
C ILE A 140 -0.21 -3.48 21.37
N SER A 141 1.00 -3.86 20.95
CA SER A 141 2.01 -2.92 20.42
C SER A 141 1.59 -2.32 19.05
N GLY A 142 2.20 -1.19 18.69
CA GLY A 142 1.94 -0.56 17.38
C GLY A 142 2.25 -1.45 16.19
N GLY A 143 3.29 -2.29 16.27
CA GLY A 143 3.62 -3.26 15.22
C GLY A 143 2.57 -4.37 15.10
N GLU A 144 2.12 -4.93 16.23
CA GLU A 144 1.04 -5.91 16.26
C GLU A 144 -0.27 -5.31 15.75
N LEU A 145 -0.58 -4.09 16.14
CA LEU A 145 -1.76 -3.37 15.67
C LEU A 145 -1.75 -3.22 14.14
N GLN A 146 -0.60 -2.92 13.55
CA GLN A 146 -0.46 -2.84 12.10
C GLN A 146 -0.75 -4.19 11.43
N LEU A 147 -0.24 -5.30 11.98
CA LEU A 147 -0.51 -6.65 11.48
C LEU A 147 -2.00 -7.01 11.63
N VAL A 148 -2.66 -6.56 12.69
CA VAL A 148 -4.13 -6.72 12.86
C VAL A 148 -4.90 -6.02 11.74
N TYR A 149 -4.53 -4.81 11.36
CA TYR A 149 -5.19 -4.10 10.25
C TYR A 149 -4.90 -4.71 8.89
N ILE A 150 -3.70 -5.27 8.69
CA ILE A 150 -3.40 -6.07 7.48
C ILE A 150 -4.25 -7.35 7.48
N ALA A 151 -4.33 -8.08 8.60
CA ALA A 151 -5.18 -9.27 8.73
C ALA A 151 -6.66 -8.95 8.47
N ARG A 152 -7.17 -7.85 9.02
CA ARG A 152 -8.53 -7.36 8.73
C ARG A 152 -8.75 -7.13 7.23
N ALA A 153 -7.79 -6.53 6.54
CA ALA A 153 -7.88 -6.31 5.11
C ALA A 153 -7.84 -7.64 4.33
N LEU A 154 -7.03 -8.61 4.77
CA LEU A 154 -6.93 -9.94 4.17
C LEU A 154 -8.16 -10.82 4.45
N CYS A 155 -8.90 -10.58 5.52
CA CYS A 155 -10.08 -11.34 5.91
C CYS A 155 -11.20 -11.31 4.85
N SER A 156 -11.27 -10.27 4.01
CA SER A 156 -12.18 -10.25 2.85
C SER A 156 -11.73 -11.16 1.71
N ASN A 157 -10.57 -11.82 1.82
CA ASN A 157 -9.93 -12.61 0.76
C ASN A 157 -9.78 -11.80 -0.55
N PRO A 158 -9.11 -10.63 -0.51
CA PRO A 158 -9.03 -9.71 -1.64
C PRO A 158 -8.09 -10.22 -2.72
N LYS A 159 -8.25 -9.71 -3.92
CA LYS A 159 -7.31 -9.87 -5.04
C LYS A 159 -6.27 -8.74 -5.10
N VAL A 160 -6.62 -7.59 -4.55
CA VAL A 160 -5.75 -6.42 -4.47
C VAL A 160 -5.72 -5.90 -3.03
N LEU A 161 -4.53 -5.72 -2.49
CA LEU A 161 -4.30 -5.08 -1.20
C LEU A 161 -3.60 -3.74 -1.44
N ILE A 162 -4.23 -2.67 -0.99
CA ILE A 162 -3.67 -1.32 -1.09
C ILE A 162 -3.37 -0.81 0.32
N LEU A 163 -2.13 -0.31 0.53
CA LEU A 163 -1.67 0.16 1.83
C LEU A 163 -1.20 1.62 1.72
N ASP A 164 -1.68 2.45 2.65
CA ASP A 164 -1.32 3.86 2.75
C ASP A 164 -0.31 4.05 3.89
N GLU A 165 0.99 4.08 3.57
CA GLU A 165 2.10 4.27 4.51
C GLU A 165 2.03 3.33 5.75
N ALA A 166 1.75 2.06 5.49
CA ALA A 166 1.50 1.05 6.52
C ALA A 166 2.70 0.76 7.44
N GLU A 167 3.89 1.15 7.04
CA GLU A 167 5.14 1.00 7.80
C GLU A 167 5.49 2.25 8.63
N THR A 168 4.76 3.34 8.47
CA THR A 168 5.06 4.61 9.14
C THR A 168 4.80 4.51 10.65
N GLY A 169 5.77 4.98 11.43
CA GLY A 169 5.70 4.95 12.91
C GLY A 169 6.10 3.61 13.54
N LEU A 170 6.43 2.60 12.74
CA LEU A 170 6.97 1.34 13.22
C LEU A 170 8.49 1.44 13.42
N ASP A 171 9.01 0.68 14.38
CA ASP A 171 10.46 0.46 14.49
C ASP A 171 10.98 -0.40 13.31
N MET A 172 12.30 -0.43 13.14
CA MET A 172 12.96 -1.12 12.03
C MET A 172 12.60 -2.61 11.95
N ALA A 173 12.48 -3.29 13.08
CA ALA A 173 12.17 -4.72 13.10
C ALA A 173 10.73 -4.97 12.60
N ASN A 174 9.77 -4.19 13.08
CA ASN A 174 8.37 -4.27 12.67
C ASN A 174 8.18 -3.85 11.19
N GLN A 175 8.94 -2.86 10.71
CA GLN A 175 8.94 -2.51 9.27
C GLN A 175 9.35 -3.71 8.41
N ILE A 176 10.44 -4.41 8.76
CA ILE A 176 10.90 -5.61 8.04
C ILE A 176 9.81 -6.69 8.06
N VAL A 177 9.19 -6.95 9.21
CA VAL A 177 8.11 -7.96 9.33
C VAL A 177 6.96 -7.64 8.37
N VAL A 178 6.53 -6.38 8.29
CA VAL A 178 5.46 -5.95 7.38
C VAL A 178 5.90 -6.13 5.92
N LEU A 179 7.09 -5.66 5.54
CA LEU A 179 7.58 -5.75 4.16
C LEU A 179 7.75 -7.21 3.70
N ASP A 180 8.28 -8.08 4.55
CA ASP A 180 8.42 -9.51 4.28
C ASP A 180 7.06 -10.19 4.14
N LEU A 181 6.08 -9.82 4.97
CA LEU A 181 4.70 -10.30 4.84
C LEU A 181 4.11 -9.92 3.48
N LEU A 182 4.23 -8.66 3.05
CA LEU A 182 3.74 -8.20 1.75
C LEU A 182 4.40 -8.97 0.60
N LYS A 183 5.72 -9.16 0.65
CA LYS A 183 6.47 -9.91 -0.36
C LYS A 183 6.01 -11.37 -0.45
N ARG A 184 5.78 -12.01 0.70
CA ARG A 184 5.28 -13.38 0.78
C ARG A 184 3.87 -13.49 0.22
N LEU A 185 2.95 -12.60 0.59
CA LEU A 185 1.57 -12.59 0.10
C LEU A 185 1.50 -12.42 -1.42
N SER A 186 2.31 -11.53 -1.99
CA SER A 186 2.37 -11.36 -3.43
C SER A 186 2.87 -12.62 -4.13
N LYS A 187 3.99 -13.21 -3.67
CA LYS A 187 4.63 -14.36 -4.33
C LYS A 187 3.88 -15.67 -4.15
N GLU A 188 3.38 -15.94 -2.94
CA GLU A 188 2.79 -17.24 -2.59
C GLU A 188 1.28 -17.29 -2.83
N LYS A 189 0.58 -16.16 -2.69
CA LYS A 189 -0.87 -16.06 -2.86
C LYS A 189 -1.30 -15.40 -4.17
N GLY A 190 -0.34 -14.89 -4.96
CA GLY A 190 -0.65 -14.15 -6.17
C GLY A 190 -1.32 -12.80 -5.91
N LEU A 191 -1.27 -12.30 -4.66
CA LEU A 191 -1.93 -11.06 -4.28
C LEU A 191 -1.26 -9.88 -4.98
N MET A 192 -2.04 -9.06 -5.69
CA MET A 192 -1.58 -7.77 -6.18
C MET A 192 -1.47 -6.81 -5.01
N ILE A 193 -0.31 -6.16 -4.86
CA ILE A 193 -0.07 -5.21 -3.76
C ILE A 193 0.28 -3.85 -4.34
N ILE A 194 -0.38 -2.81 -3.83
CA ILE A 194 -0.06 -1.42 -4.11
C ILE A 194 0.17 -0.74 -2.78
N PHE A 195 1.38 -0.27 -2.52
CA PHE A 195 1.64 0.46 -1.28
C PHE A 195 2.28 1.80 -1.58
N ASN A 196 1.87 2.83 -0.85
CA ASN A 196 2.58 4.09 -0.88
C ASN A 196 3.54 4.18 0.30
N THR A 197 4.66 4.82 0.04
CA THR A 197 5.71 5.05 1.03
C THR A 197 6.45 6.35 0.72
N HIS A 198 7.12 6.90 1.71
CA HIS A 198 8.09 7.98 1.52
C HIS A 198 9.53 7.49 1.72
N TYR A 199 9.74 6.18 1.93
CA TYR A 199 11.04 5.53 2.06
C TYR A 199 11.44 4.83 0.75
N PRO A 200 12.39 5.39 -0.03
CA PRO A 200 12.83 4.75 -1.27
C PRO A 200 13.38 3.34 -1.06
N GLN A 201 14.01 3.09 0.10
CA GLN A 201 14.56 1.78 0.45
C GLN A 201 13.47 0.69 0.49
N HIS A 202 12.28 0.97 1.04
CA HIS A 202 11.20 -0.01 1.09
C HIS A 202 10.70 -0.41 -0.31
N ALA A 203 10.65 0.56 -1.23
CA ALA A 203 10.31 0.27 -2.62
C ALA A 203 11.39 -0.61 -3.28
N LEU A 204 12.67 -0.29 -3.06
CA LEU A 204 13.80 -1.07 -3.58
C LEU A 204 13.81 -2.51 -3.05
N ASP A 205 13.43 -2.71 -1.78
CA ASP A 205 13.48 -4.03 -1.12
C ASP A 205 12.40 -5.00 -1.62
N ILE A 206 11.18 -4.50 -1.96
CA ILE A 206 10.06 -5.39 -2.23
C ILE A 206 9.29 -5.12 -3.53
N ALA A 207 9.35 -3.92 -4.13
CA ALA A 207 8.50 -3.58 -5.27
C ALA A 207 9.06 -4.11 -6.59
N ASP A 208 8.19 -4.67 -7.43
CA ASP A 208 8.52 -5.00 -8.83
C ASP A 208 8.55 -3.73 -9.69
N GLN A 209 7.60 -2.81 -9.43
CA GLN A 209 7.40 -1.57 -10.18
C GLN A 209 7.26 -0.39 -9.21
N THR A 210 7.67 0.78 -9.67
CA THR A 210 7.56 2.01 -8.90
C THR A 210 6.92 3.12 -9.72
N LEU A 211 5.95 3.80 -9.11
CA LEU A 211 5.42 5.09 -9.55
C LEU A 211 6.03 6.17 -8.66
N LEU A 212 6.98 6.94 -9.19
CA LEU A 212 7.64 8.03 -8.48
C LEU A 212 6.92 9.35 -8.76
N LEU A 213 6.34 9.96 -7.72
CA LEU A 213 5.59 11.22 -7.79
C LEU A 213 6.42 12.39 -7.28
N SER A 214 6.41 13.51 -7.99
CA SER A 214 7.01 14.76 -7.55
C SER A 214 5.97 15.73 -6.97
N LYS A 215 6.43 16.76 -6.24
CA LYS A 215 5.54 17.83 -5.74
C LYS A 215 5.01 18.74 -6.84
N GLU A 216 5.66 18.74 -7.99
CA GLU A 216 5.28 19.51 -9.18
C GLU A 216 4.17 18.82 -9.99
N GLY A 217 3.71 17.64 -9.52
CA GLY A 217 2.64 16.88 -10.18
C GLY A 217 3.11 16.04 -11.37
N THR A 218 4.43 15.89 -11.56
CA THR A 218 5.01 14.98 -12.55
C THR A 218 5.21 13.58 -11.98
N SER A 219 5.26 12.56 -12.84
CA SER A 219 5.46 11.17 -12.42
C SER A 219 6.37 10.42 -13.38
N LEU A 220 7.05 9.42 -12.84
CA LEU A 220 7.78 8.39 -13.58
C LEU A 220 7.24 7.03 -13.16
N PHE A 221 7.02 6.13 -14.11
CA PHE A 221 6.56 4.77 -13.85
C PHE A 221 7.37 3.76 -14.65
N GLY A 222 7.74 2.66 -14.02
CA GLY A 222 8.50 1.56 -14.64
C GLY A 222 8.97 0.52 -13.63
N ASN A 223 9.90 -0.34 -14.05
CA ASN A 223 10.58 -1.27 -13.15
C ASN A 223 11.30 -0.51 -12.03
N THR A 224 11.26 -1.05 -10.82
CA THR A 224 11.81 -0.36 -9.65
C THR A 224 13.27 0.04 -9.83
N ASP A 225 14.12 -0.86 -10.34
CA ASP A 225 15.55 -0.59 -10.55
C ASP A 225 15.81 0.52 -11.59
N GLU A 226 14.92 0.66 -12.59
CA GLU A 226 15.02 1.69 -13.62
C GLU A 226 14.54 3.06 -13.14
N ILE A 227 13.60 3.09 -12.22
CA ILE A 227 13.01 4.32 -11.67
C ILE A 227 13.80 4.86 -10.50
N LEU A 228 14.29 3.99 -9.59
CA LEU A 228 14.98 4.40 -8.36
C LEU A 228 16.48 4.64 -8.60
N THR A 229 16.81 5.52 -9.54
CA THR A 229 18.17 5.98 -9.79
C THR A 229 18.54 7.16 -8.89
N GLU A 230 19.84 7.36 -8.64
CA GLU A 230 20.36 8.51 -7.91
C GLU A 230 19.83 9.85 -8.49
N GLU A 231 19.80 9.98 -9.83
CA GLU A 231 19.33 11.17 -10.54
C GLU A 231 17.84 11.42 -10.28
N ASN A 232 16.98 10.40 -10.48
CA ASN A 232 15.54 10.55 -10.30
C ASN A 232 15.18 10.87 -8.86
N LEU A 233 15.80 10.15 -7.90
CA LEU A 233 15.58 10.37 -6.48
C LEU A 233 16.08 11.75 -6.04
N SER A 234 17.28 12.16 -6.46
CA SER A 234 17.83 13.48 -6.11
C SER A 234 16.94 14.60 -6.65
N ARG A 235 16.41 14.46 -7.87
CA ARG A 235 15.50 15.42 -8.48
C ARG A 235 14.17 15.49 -7.71
N VAL A 236 13.53 14.36 -7.39
CA VAL A 236 12.20 14.33 -6.79
C VAL A 236 12.21 14.69 -5.31
N PHE A 237 13.25 14.29 -4.58
CA PHE A 237 13.39 14.59 -3.15
C PHE A 237 14.15 15.89 -2.86
N HIS A 238 14.71 16.55 -3.89
CA HIS A 238 15.49 17.79 -3.78
C HIS A 238 16.71 17.69 -2.85
N VAL A 239 17.28 16.50 -2.73
CA VAL A 239 18.47 16.19 -1.93
C VAL A 239 19.37 15.25 -2.72
N PRO A 240 20.70 15.41 -2.72
CA PRO A 240 21.60 14.43 -3.35
C PRO A 240 21.37 13.05 -2.74
N VAL A 241 21.19 12.04 -3.59
CA VAL A 241 21.04 10.64 -3.18
C VAL A 241 22.15 9.84 -3.85
N ILE A 242 22.82 8.99 -3.10
CA ILE A 242 23.79 8.02 -3.59
C ILE A 242 23.28 6.59 -3.33
N GLN A 243 23.60 5.68 -4.23
CA GLN A 243 23.32 4.26 -4.09
C GLN A 243 24.60 3.52 -3.76
N LEU A 244 24.57 2.76 -2.68
CA LEU A 244 25.67 1.89 -2.27
C LEU A 244 25.28 0.44 -2.46
N GLU A 245 26.25 -0.36 -2.89
CA GLU A 245 26.11 -1.81 -2.99
C GLU A 245 27.04 -2.50 -1.98
N LYS A 246 26.51 -3.50 -1.29
CA LYS A 246 27.29 -4.38 -0.42
C LYS A 246 26.96 -5.85 -0.70
N LYS A 247 27.98 -6.63 -1.02
CA LYS A 247 27.85 -8.09 -1.14
C LYS A 247 28.06 -8.75 0.20
N MET A 248 27.10 -9.57 0.64
CA MET A 248 27.14 -10.33 1.88
C MET A 248 26.43 -11.68 1.69
N ASN A 249 27.08 -12.78 2.07
CA ASN A 249 26.51 -14.14 1.96
C ASN A 249 25.97 -14.49 0.55
N GLY A 250 26.68 -14.07 -0.51
CA GLY A 250 26.30 -14.35 -1.90
C GLY A 250 25.11 -13.52 -2.44
N LYS A 251 24.57 -12.59 -1.63
CA LYS A 251 23.52 -11.63 -2.04
C LYS A 251 24.11 -10.22 -2.15
N THR A 252 23.64 -9.47 -3.13
CA THR A 252 23.91 -8.03 -3.24
C THR A 252 22.80 -7.26 -2.55
N TYR A 253 23.18 -6.39 -1.64
CA TYR A 253 22.29 -5.45 -0.95
C TYR A 253 22.53 -4.05 -1.51
N HIS A 254 21.44 -3.35 -1.80
CA HIS A 254 21.47 -1.96 -2.23
C HIS A 254 20.97 -1.07 -1.09
N SER A 255 21.59 0.08 -0.90
CA SER A 255 21.17 1.06 0.09
C SER A 255 21.19 2.44 -0.53
N LEU A 256 20.15 3.23 -0.24
CA LEU A 256 20.00 4.60 -0.71
C LEU A 256 20.30 5.55 0.44
N ILE A 257 21.24 6.47 0.24
CA ILE A 257 21.68 7.42 1.26
C ILE A 257 21.44 8.83 0.75
N ALA A 258 20.66 9.61 1.50
CA ALA A 258 20.55 11.06 1.26
C ALA A 258 21.77 11.78 1.85
N VAL A 259 22.41 12.61 1.05
CA VAL A 259 23.64 13.33 1.42
C VAL A 259 23.33 14.80 1.63
N SER A 260 23.97 15.44 2.65
CA SER A 260 23.82 16.87 2.89
C SER A 260 24.35 17.67 1.70
N LYS A 261 23.63 18.72 1.28
CA LYS A 261 24.08 19.64 0.22
C LYS A 261 25.37 20.40 0.58
N ASN A 262 25.72 20.46 1.86
CA ASN A 262 26.92 21.15 2.34
C ASN A 262 28.18 20.28 2.30
N GLU A 263 28.06 18.99 2.01
CA GLU A 263 29.17 18.08 1.77
C GLU A 263 29.35 17.92 0.25
N SER A 264 29.79 18.98 -0.43
CA SER A 264 30.26 18.86 -1.81
C SER A 264 31.52 18.00 -1.80
N ILE A 265 31.42 16.80 -2.35
CA ILE A 265 32.55 15.92 -2.66
C ILE A 265 33.29 16.49 -3.86
#